data_ecd76384cce50a1bea6b69c37d58de3e
#
_entry.id   ecd76384cce50a1bea6b69c37d58de3e
#
_cell.length_a   1.000
_cell.length_b   1.000
_cell.length_c   1.000
_cell.angle_alpha   90.00
_cell.angle_beta   90.00
_cell.angle_gamma   90.00
#
_symmetry.space_group_name_H-M   'P 1'
#
loop_
_entity.id
_entity.type
_entity.pdbx_description
1 polymer ?
#
loop_
_entity_poly.entity_id
_entity_poly.type
_entity_poly.pdbx_seq_one_letter_code
_entity_poly.pdbx_strand_id
1 'polypeptide(L)'
;MTGLSAEQFAWLAAEVAVLVDWDAPTGRPRSLPLRTALVVVLFLLRHNLPEDAAGELFGCSTATIWRYQEELEPVIDVVLSVLAAQITAQAHRDGALVDGLVAPVGERDGVEHLYSGKKRYCGQNVQVVANLDGRVVDVGEPYPGSMYDSRAFEASGIAERWRAHYQPGGLGLTGDKGYQGTGIITPDKKQPGQARSDTAKEYNRSVSRIRAAVERAIAHLKNWKILKTGYRRALSDFPRVLRTVTKLEIYRAFG
;
A
#
# COMPACT_ATOMS: atom_id res chain seq x y z
N MET A 1 -4.38 17.22 6.29
CA MET A 1 -5.68 16.84 5.75
C MET A 1 -5.53 15.78 4.64
N THR A 2 -4.85 16.06 3.54
CA THR A 2 -4.66 15.14 2.38
C THR A 2 -3.54 14.12 2.54
N GLY A 3 -2.61 14.30 3.46
CA GLY A 3 -1.39 13.51 3.62
C GLY A 3 -0.20 14.01 2.79
N LEU A 4 -0.40 14.96 1.89
CA LEU A 4 0.62 15.60 1.05
C LEU A 4 1.00 16.97 1.60
N SER A 5 2.20 17.46 1.27
CA SER A 5 2.58 18.86 1.48
C SER A 5 1.76 19.79 0.57
N ALA A 6 1.81 21.10 0.82
CA ALA A 6 1.12 22.08 -0.02
C ALA A 6 1.69 22.07 -1.47
N GLU A 7 3.00 21.92 -1.61
CA GLU A 7 3.69 21.87 -2.90
C GLU A 7 3.34 20.58 -3.66
N GLN A 8 3.39 19.44 -2.98
CA GLN A 8 3.00 18.15 -3.55
C GLN A 8 1.54 18.16 -4.02
N PHE A 9 0.64 18.70 -3.20
CA PHE A 9 -0.76 18.83 -3.59
C PHE A 9 -0.95 19.77 -4.78
N ALA A 10 -0.25 20.90 -4.81
CA ALA A 10 -0.36 21.87 -5.90
C ALA A 10 0.12 21.25 -7.24
N TRP A 11 1.23 20.54 -7.21
CA TRP A 11 1.74 19.82 -8.38
C TRP A 11 0.75 18.73 -8.85
N LEU A 12 0.30 17.87 -7.95
CA LEU A 12 -0.67 16.82 -8.30
C LEU A 12 -1.96 17.40 -8.91
N ALA A 13 -2.47 18.51 -8.33
CA ALA A 13 -3.66 19.17 -8.85
C ALA A 13 -3.45 19.77 -10.24
N ALA A 14 -2.26 20.27 -10.54
CA ALA A 14 -1.91 20.79 -11.86
C ALA A 14 -1.86 19.65 -12.90
N GLU A 15 -1.19 18.54 -12.58
CA GLU A 15 -1.09 17.38 -13.48
C GLU A 15 -2.46 16.74 -13.73
N VAL A 16 -3.30 16.59 -12.71
CA VAL A 16 -4.66 16.07 -12.87
C VAL A 16 -5.49 17.00 -13.75
N ALA A 17 -5.36 18.32 -13.62
CA ALA A 17 -6.10 19.30 -14.42
C ALA A 17 -5.80 19.20 -15.93
N VAL A 18 -4.63 18.68 -16.32
CA VAL A 18 -4.28 18.43 -17.72
C VAL A 18 -5.05 17.25 -18.30
N LEU A 19 -5.41 16.27 -17.46
CA LEU A 19 -6.00 14.99 -17.89
C LEU A 19 -7.52 14.94 -17.78
N VAL A 20 -8.15 15.90 -17.09
CA VAL A 20 -9.61 15.91 -16.90
C VAL A 20 -10.21 17.21 -17.44
N ASP A 21 -11.29 17.09 -18.22
CA ASP A 21 -12.12 18.23 -18.60
C ASP A 21 -13.15 18.48 -17.49
N TRP A 22 -12.71 19.17 -16.42
CA TRP A 22 -13.52 19.36 -15.23
C TRP A 22 -14.68 20.35 -15.42
N ASP A 23 -14.44 21.42 -16.16
CA ASP A 23 -15.36 22.52 -16.40
C ASP A 23 -15.95 22.43 -17.83
N ALA A 24 -16.31 21.23 -18.27
CA ALA A 24 -16.87 21.00 -19.59
C ALA A 24 -18.06 21.95 -19.87
N PRO A 25 -18.13 22.58 -21.06
CA PRO A 25 -19.13 23.63 -21.36
C PRO A 25 -20.56 23.08 -21.48
N THR A 26 -20.72 21.77 -21.48
CA THR A 26 -22.02 21.09 -21.60
C THR A 26 -22.28 20.17 -20.40
N GLY A 27 -23.52 20.11 -19.95
CA GLY A 27 -23.94 19.25 -18.85
C GLY A 27 -24.23 20.03 -17.56
N ARG A 28 -24.55 19.27 -16.49
CA ARG A 28 -24.79 19.88 -15.18
C ARG A 28 -23.46 20.36 -14.57
N PRO A 29 -23.36 21.60 -14.09
CA PRO A 29 -22.15 22.10 -13.42
C PRO A 29 -21.72 21.20 -12.26
N ARG A 30 -20.40 21.07 -12.08
CA ARG A 30 -19.82 20.35 -10.96
C ARG A 30 -20.15 21.07 -9.64
N SER A 31 -20.44 20.31 -8.59
CA SER A 31 -20.76 20.90 -7.27
C SER A 31 -19.54 21.52 -6.61
N LEU A 32 -18.33 21.03 -6.92
CA LEU A 32 -17.07 21.50 -6.34
C LEU A 32 -16.04 21.75 -7.45
N PRO A 33 -15.19 22.79 -7.30
CA PRO A 33 -14.01 22.97 -8.16
C PRO A 33 -13.08 21.76 -8.09
N LEU A 34 -12.31 21.48 -9.15
CA LEU A 34 -11.39 20.33 -9.24
C LEU A 34 -10.47 20.20 -8.01
N ARG A 35 -9.84 21.29 -7.59
CA ARG A 35 -8.94 21.28 -6.42
C ARG A 35 -9.65 20.81 -5.14
N THR A 36 -10.90 21.24 -4.94
CA THR A 36 -11.70 20.81 -3.78
C THR A 36 -12.12 19.35 -3.91
N ALA A 37 -12.54 18.90 -5.09
CA ALA A 37 -12.86 17.50 -5.34
C ALA A 37 -11.64 16.57 -5.11
N LEU A 38 -10.44 16.98 -5.53
CA LEU A 38 -9.19 16.29 -5.21
C LEU A 38 -8.92 16.23 -3.71
N VAL A 39 -9.15 17.33 -2.97
CA VAL A 39 -9.04 17.31 -1.50
C VAL A 39 -10.00 16.27 -0.92
N VAL A 40 -11.26 16.21 -1.40
CA VAL A 40 -12.25 15.22 -0.95
C VAL A 40 -11.75 13.79 -1.16
N VAL A 41 -11.28 13.46 -2.36
CA VAL A 41 -10.80 12.11 -2.69
C VAL A 41 -9.60 11.74 -1.83
N LEU A 42 -8.58 12.59 -1.75
CA LEU A 42 -7.40 12.35 -0.92
C LEU A 42 -7.76 12.26 0.57
N PHE A 43 -8.71 13.06 1.04
CA PHE A 43 -9.21 13.04 2.40
C PHE A 43 -9.88 11.71 2.73
N LEU A 44 -10.71 11.17 1.84
CA LEU A 44 -11.35 9.87 2.00
C LEU A 44 -10.33 8.73 2.04
N LEU A 45 -9.37 8.71 1.13
CA LEU A 45 -8.28 7.73 1.15
C LEU A 45 -7.46 7.83 2.45
N ARG A 46 -7.21 9.06 2.92
CA ARG A 46 -6.39 9.32 4.12
C ARG A 46 -7.11 8.98 5.41
N HIS A 47 -8.41 9.29 5.53
CA HIS A 47 -9.17 9.19 6.78
C HIS A 47 -10.16 8.04 6.82
N ASN A 48 -10.55 7.49 5.67
CA ASN A 48 -11.51 6.41 5.53
C ASN A 48 -12.87 6.73 6.20
N LEU A 49 -13.37 7.93 5.98
CA LEU A 49 -14.72 8.30 6.42
C LEU A 49 -15.78 7.69 5.50
N PRO A 50 -17.01 7.45 5.99
CA PRO A 50 -18.15 7.17 5.13
C PRO A 50 -18.42 8.32 4.16
N GLU A 51 -18.91 8.00 2.97
CA GLU A 51 -19.18 8.99 1.92
C GLU A 51 -20.29 9.99 2.30
N ASP A 52 -21.27 9.59 3.12
CA ASP A 52 -22.31 10.46 3.66
C ASP A 52 -21.72 11.54 4.59
N ALA A 53 -20.85 11.11 5.51
CA ALA A 53 -20.15 12.05 6.40
C ALA A 53 -19.24 13.03 5.63
N ALA A 54 -18.58 12.55 4.57
CA ALA A 54 -17.82 13.40 3.67
C ALA A 54 -18.74 14.36 2.90
N GLY A 55 -19.90 13.89 2.46
CA GLY A 55 -20.92 14.72 1.82
C GLY A 55 -21.36 15.89 2.69
N GLU A 56 -21.67 15.65 3.95
CA GLU A 56 -22.02 16.68 4.94
C GLU A 56 -20.85 17.66 5.15
N LEU A 57 -19.63 17.16 5.29
CA LEU A 57 -18.44 17.99 5.54
C LEU A 57 -18.12 18.92 4.37
N PHE A 58 -18.32 18.48 3.14
CA PHE A 58 -17.97 19.23 1.92
C PHE A 58 -19.18 19.86 1.21
N GLY A 59 -20.37 19.73 1.76
CA GLY A 59 -21.59 20.36 1.23
C GLY A 59 -22.08 19.75 -0.08
N CYS A 60 -21.92 18.44 -0.27
CA CYS A 60 -22.39 17.75 -1.47
C CYS A 60 -23.01 16.37 -1.16
N SER A 61 -23.75 15.81 -2.10
CA SER A 61 -24.41 14.52 -1.90
C SER A 61 -23.42 13.36 -1.90
N THR A 62 -23.75 12.26 -1.19
CA THR A 62 -23.01 10.99 -1.21
C THR A 62 -22.73 10.50 -2.64
N ALA A 63 -23.72 10.60 -3.53
CA ALA A 63 -23.56 10.22 -4.94
C ALA A 63 -22.55 11.12 -5.69
N THR A 64 -22.38 12.38 -5.27
CA THR A 64 -21.37 13.28 -5.82
C THR A 64 -19.98 12.90 -5.33
N ILE A 65 -19.84 12.58 -4.03
CA ILE A 65 -18.60 12.06 -3.45
C ILE A 65 -18.14 10.80 -4.18
N TRP A 66 -19.04 9.82 -4.34
CA TRP A 66 -18.74 8.57 -5.05
C TRP A 66 -18.27 8.82 -6.48
N ARG A 67 -18.94 9.71 -7.24
CA ARG A 67 -18.53 10.08 -8.61
C ARG A 67 -17.13 10.69 -8.66
N TYR A 68 -16.77 11.54 -7.69
CA TYR A 68 -15.43 12.12 -7.63
C TYR A 68 -14.36 11.06 -7.37
N GLN A 69 -14.64 10.07 -6.53
CA GLN A 69 -13.71 8.95 -6.31
C GLN A 69 -13.52 8.13 -7.59
N GLU A 70 -14.61 7.73 -8.25
CA GLU A 70 -14.56 6.93 -9.49
C GLU A 70 -13.87 7.65 -10.65
N GLU A 71 -14.00 8.96 -10.72
CA GLU A 71 -13.38 9.77 -11.77
C GLU A 71 -11.92 10.11 -11.48
N LEU A 72 -11.59 10.52 -10.26
CA LEU A 72 -10.27 11.09 -9.96
C LEU A 72 -9.24 10.07 -9.46
N GLU A 73 -9.65 8.98 -8.80
CA GLU A 73 -8.69 7.95 -8.36
C GLU A 73 -7.90 7.33 -9.53
N PRO A 74 -8.53 6.93 -10.66
CA PRO A 74 -7.79 6.44 -11.81
C PRO A 74 -6.83 7.49 -12.42
N VAL A 75 -7.21 8.76 -12.42
CA VAL A 75 -6.38 9.84 -12.95
C VAL A 75 -5.16 10.05 -12.04
N ILE A 76 -5.36 10.08 -10.72
CA ILE A 76 -4.26 10.14 -9.74
C ILE A 76 -3.30 8.96 -9.96
N ASP A 77 -3.84 7.75 -10.16
CA ASP A 77 -3.04 6.54 -10.42
C ASP A 77 -2.18 6.69 -11.68
N VAL A 78 -2.73 7.23 -12.75
CA VAL A 78 -2.01 7.49 -14.02
C VAL A 78 -0.93 8.54 -13.83
N VAL A 79 -1.26 9.70 -13.24
CA VAL A 79 -0.31 10.80 -12.99
C VAL A 79 0.91 10.32 -12.22
N LEU A 80 0.72 9.50 -11.19
CA LEU A 80 1.80 9.05 -10.33
C LEU A 80 2.55 7.80 -10.85
N SER A 81 2.09 7.19 -11.95
CA SER A 81 2.64 5.92 -12.44
C SER A 81 4.11 6.01 -12.85
N VAL A 82 4.51 7.07 -13.55
CA VAL A 82 5.88 7.25 -14.04
C VAL A 82 6.84 7.41 -12.87
N LEU A 83 6.50 8.28 -11.91
CA LEU A 83 7.34 8.49 -10.72
C LEU A 83 7.47 7.19 -9.91
N ALA A 84 6.36 6.51 -9.66
CA ALA A 84 6.39 5.25 -8.90
C ALA A 84 7.26 4.20 -9.60
N ALA A 85 7.15 4.04 -10.91
CA ALA A 85 7.98 3.12 -11.69
C ALA A 85 9.48 3.48 -11.62
N GLN A 86 9.83 4.76 -11.70
CA GLN A 86 11.21 5.22 -11.56
C GLN A 86 11.79 4.91 -10.16
N ILE A 87 11.03 5.16 -9.11
CA ILE A 87 11.44 4.87 -7.73
C ILE A 87 11.61 3.37 -7.51
N THR A 88 10.68 2.54 -8.00
CA THR A 88 10.81 1.09 -7.94
C THR A 88 12.06 0.62 -8.70
N ALA A 89 12.29 1.12 -9.92
CA ALA A 89 13.47 0.78 -10.71
C ALA A 89 14.78 1.20 -10.02
N GLN A 90 14.80 2.33 -9.34
CA GLN A 90 15.96 2.76 -8.56
C GLN A 90 16.17 1.87 -7.33
N ALA A 91 15.10 1.47 -6.65
CA ALA A 91 15.17 0.59 -5.49
C ALA A 91 15.75 -0.80 -5.84
N HIS A 92 15.63 -1.24 -7.09
CA HIS A 92 16.29 -2.48 -7.56
C HIS A 92 17.82 -2.42 -7.59
N ARG A 93 18.44 -1.27 -7.30
CA ARG A 93 19.91 -1.12 -7.23
C ARG A 93 20.47 -1.32 -5.83
N ASP A 94 19.62 -1.50 -4.83
CA ASP A 94 19.97 -1.66 -3.42
C ASP A 94 19.30 -2.89 -2.81
N GLY A 95 19.74 -3.30 -1.62
CA GLY A 95 19.04 -4.31 -0.85
C GLY A 95 17.63 -3.84 -0.45
N ALA A 96 16.69 -4.77 -0.36
CA ALA A 96 15.30 -4.47 -0.05
C ALA A 96 14.74 -5.37 1.06
N LEU A 97 13.60 -4.96 1.59
CA LEU A 97 12.90 -5.63 2.69
C LEU A 97 11.47 -5.93 2.27
N VAL A 98 10.95 -7.10 2.67
CA VAL A 98 9.55 -7.46 2.42
C VAL A 98 8.86 -7.87 3.72
N ASP A 99 7.60 -7.45 3.88
CA ASP A 99 6.73 -7.91 4.98
C ASP A 99 5.25 -7.83 4.57
N GLY A 100 4.42 -8.64 5.25
CA GLY A 100 2.99 -8.73 5.00
C GLY A 100 2.18 -7.69 5.79
N LEU A 101 1.33 -6.96 5.09
CA LEU A 101 0.29 -6.11 5.65
C LEU A 101 -1.06 -6.80 5.47
N VAL A 102 -1.80 -7.07 6.54
CA VAL A 102 -3.23 -7.44 6.41
C VAL A 102 -4.07 -6.17 6.57
N ALA A 103 -4.70 -5.75 5.45
CA ALA A 103 -5.62 -4.62 5.41
C ALA A 103 -7.03 -5.11 5.76
N PRO A 104 -7.66 -4.63 6.86
CA PRO A 104 -8.98 -5.10 7.26
C PRO A 104 -10.06 -4.67 6.26
N VAL A 105 -11.05 -5.54 6.02
CA VAL A 105 -12.16 -5.26 5.09
C VAL A 105 -13.50 -5.01 5.79
N GLY A 106 -13.49 -4.93 7.12
CA GLY A 106 -14.71 -4.81 7.91
C GLY A 106 -15.48 -6.13 8.01
N GLU A 107 -16.48 -6.14 8.89
CA GLU A 107 -17.41 -7.26 9.05
C GLU A 107 -18.54 -7.09 8.03
N ARG A 108 -18.71 -8.05 7.14
CA ARG A 108 -19.77 -8.12 6.13
C ARG A 108 -19.92 -9.56 5.65
N ASP A 109 -21.05 -9.89 5.07
CA ASP A 109 -21.31 -11.21 4.52
C ASP A 109 -20.37 -11.55 3.35
N GLY A 110 -19.99 -12.83 3.26
CA GLY A 110 -19.18 -13.36 2.15
C GLY A 110 -17.67 -13.09 2.22
N VAL A 111 -17.17 -12.58 3.36
CA VAL A 111 -15.73 -12.31 3.57
C VAL A 111 -15.02 -13.31 4.49
N GLU A 112 -15.68 -14.38 4.89
CA GLU A 112 -15.14 -15.40 5.82
C GLU A 112 -13.85 -16.03 5.29
N HIS A 113 -13.74 -16.18 3.97
CA HIS A 113 -12.55 -16.69 3.27
C HIS A 113 -11.33 -15.76 3.41
N LEU A 114 -11.54 -14.49 3.82
CA LEU A 114 -10.48 -13.51 4.05
C LEU A 114 -9.99 -13.50 5.51
N TYR A 115 -10.54 -14.38 6.38
CA TYR A 115 -10.19 -14.37 7.80
C TYR A 115 -8.74 -14.73 8.06
N SER A 116 -8.02 -13.81 8.69
CA SER A 116 -6.63 -14.02 9.13
C SER A 116 -6.60 -14.53 10.56
N GLY A 117 -6.25 -15.79 10.75
CA GLY A 117 -6.09 -16.38 12.09
C GLY A 117 -5.01 -15.68 12.93
N LYS A 118 -3.96 -15.15 12.29
CA LYS A 118 -2.87 -14.38 12.93
C LYS A 118 -3.37 -13.02 13.44
N LYS A 119 -4.25 -12.34 12.67
CA LYS A 119 -4.75 -10.99 12.98
C LYS A 119 -6.11 -10.98 13.65
N ARG A 120 -6.86 -12.11 13.60
CA ARG A 120 -8.21 -12.28 14.16
C ARG A 120 -9.26 -11.33 13.56
N TYR A 121 -9.13 -11.02 12.26
CA TYR A 121 -10.14 -10.30 11.49
C TYR A 121 -10.06 -10.66 9.99
N CYS A 122 -11.12 -10.36 9.24
CA CYS A 122 -11.14 -10.50 7.79
C CYS A 122 -10.39 -9.36 7.12
N GLY A 123 -9.48 -9.68 6.21
CA GLY A 123 -8.67 -8.69 5.52
C GLY A 123 -7.97 -9.22 4.28
N GLN A 124 -7.36 -8.30 3.55
CA GLN A 124 -6.52 -8.59 2.39
C GLN A 124 -5.05 -8.61 2.81
N ASN A 125 -4.35 -9.70 2.51
CA ASN A 125 -2.90 -9.81 2.68
C ASN A 125 -2.22 -9.12 1.50
N VAL A 126 -1.44 -8.10 1.80
CA VAL A 126 -0.68 -7.28 0.84
C VAL A 126 0.80 -7.42 1.17
N GLN A 127 1.60 -7.83 0.20
CA GLN A 127 3.04 -7.88 0.33
C GLN A 127 3.62 -6.50 0.04
N VAL A 128 4.36 -5.94 0.98
CA VAL A 128 4.95 -4.59 0.91
C VAL A 128 6.47 -4.72 0.83
N VAL A 129 7.06 -4.10 -0.19
CA VAL A 129 8.51 -3.96 -0.30
C VAL A 129 8.93 -2.55 0.09
N ALA A 130 9.97 -2.47 0.91
CA ALA A 130 10.57 -1.22 1.36
C ALA A 130 12.06 -1.19 1.06
N ASN A 131 12.60 0.02 0.88
CA ASN A 131 14.04 0.23 0.91
C ASN A 131 14.59 0.20 2.36
N LEU A 132 15.90 0.27 2.50
CA LEU A 132 16.57 0.23 3.81
C LEU A 132 16.27 1.46 4.68
N ASP A 133 15.84 2.57 4.09
CA ASP A 133 15.40 3.78 4.81
C ASP A 133 13.98 3.66 5.39
N GLY A 134 13.26 2.59 5.04
CA GLY A 134 11.89 2.36 5.50
C GLY A 134 10.85 3.14 4.71
N ARG A 135 11.07 3.33 3.43
CA ARG A 135 10.11 3.91 2.48
C ARG A 135 9.55 2.82 1.58
N VAL A 136 8.25 2.84 1.34
CA VAL A 136 7.58 1.92 0.42
C VAL A 136 8.09 2.14 -1.01
N VAL A 137 8.46 1.05 -1.69
CA VAL A 137 8.95 1.10 -3.08
C VAL A 137 8.15 0.20 -4.02
N ASP A 138 7.45 -0.82 -3.49
CA ASP A 138 6.59 -1.71 -4.26
C ASP A 138 5.53 -2.36 -3.37
N VAL A 139 4.41 -2.77 -3.96
CA VAL A 139 3.41 -3.63 -3.31
C VAL A 139 2.94 -4.72 -4.27
N GLY A 140 2.60 -5.88 -3.71
CA GLY A 140 2.02 -6.99 -4.46
C GLY A 140 0.52 -6.87 -4.63
N GLU A 141 -0.02 -7.67 -5.55
CA GLU A 141 -1.47 -7.85 -5.65
C GLU A 141 -2.02 -8.43 -4.35
N PRO A 142 -3.21 -7.99 -3.90
CA PRO A 142 -3.80 -8.44 -2.65
C PRO A 142 -4.32 -9.87 -2.74
N TYR A 143 -4.17 -10.61 -1.65
CA TYR A 143 -4.66 -11.97 -1.49
C TYR A 143 -5.45 -12.13 -0.18
N PRO A 144 -6.23 -13.21 0.00
CA PRO A 144 -6.95 -13.44 1.25
C PRO A 144 -6.03 -13.39 2.48
N GLY A 145 -6.48 -12.75 3.54
CA GLY A 145 -5.76 -12.65 4.82
C GLY A 145 -5.47 -13.99 5.51
N SER A 146 -6.16 -15.06 5.08
CA SER A 146 -5.89 -16.45 5.46
C SER A 146 -4.61 -17.02 4.82
N MET A 147 -4.14 -16.44 3.71
CA MET A 147 -2.97 -16.93 2.99
C MET A 147 -1.68 -16.61 3.77
N TYR A 148 -0.78 -17.60 3.88
CA TYR A 148 0.53 -17.41 4.50
C TYR A 148 1.41 -16.42 3.70
N ASP A 149 2.24 -15.67 4.40
CA ASP A 149 3.08 -14.62 3.80
C ASP A 149 4.00 -15.16 2.69
N SER A 150 4.60 -16.35 2.85
CA SER A 150 5.43 -17.01 1.81
C SER A 150 4.63 -17.28 0.53
N ARG A 151 3.40 -17.77 0.65
CA ARG A 151 2.55 -18.06 -0.51
C ARG A 151 2.02 -16.78 -1.16
N ALA A 152 1.65 -15.78 -0.33
CA ALA A 152 1.25 -14.48 -0.83
C ALA A 152 2.39 -13.76 -1.56
N PHE A 153 3.63 -13.89 -1.08
CA PHE A 153 4.84 -13.38 -1.73
C PHE A 153 5.01 -13.93 -3.15
N GLU A 154 4.85 -15.25 -3.32
CA GLU A 154 4.94 -15.89 -4.65
C GLU A 154 3.79 -15.47 -5.57
N ALA A 155 2.55 -15.49 -5.06
CA ALA A 155 1.35 -15.24 -5.85
C ALA A 155 1.17 -13.76 -6.24
N SER A 156 1.60 -12.82 -5.40
CA SER A 156 1.35 -11.38 -5.56
C SER A 156 2.18 -10.69 -6.64
N GLY A 157 3.07 -11.42 -7.32
CA GLY A 157 4.00 -10.89 -8.31
C GLY A 157 5.28 -10.29 -7.71
N ILE A 158 5.40 -10.14 -6.37
CA ILE A 158 6.61 -9.62 -5.73
C ILE A 158 7.79 -10.56 -5.96
N ALA A 159 7.61 -11.86 -5.78
CA ALA A 159 8.68 -12.84 -5.99
C ALA A 159 9.29 -12.73 -7.39
N GLU A 160 8.46 -12.55 -8.41
CA GLU A 160 8.92 -12.42 -9.80
C GLU A 160 9.67 -11.10 -10.02
N ARG A 161 9.07 -9.96 -9.63
CA ARG A 161 9.69 -8.64 -9.82
C ARG A 161 11.02 -8.47 -9.08
N TRP A 162 11.16 -9.10 -7.91
CA TRP A 162 12.35 -8.98 -7.05
C TRP A 162 13.28 -10.20 -7.12
N ARG A 163 13.07 -11.10 -8.08
CA ARG A 163 13.81 -12.37 -8.21
C ARG A 163 15.32 -12.17 -8.21
N ALA A 164 15.83 -11.19 -8.93
CA ALA A 164 17.26 -10.90 -9.02
C ALA A 164 17.92 -10.60 -7.67
N HIS A 165 17.15 -10.16 -6.66
CA HIS A 165 17.68 -9.80 -5.34
C HIS A 165 18.04 -11.00 -4.48
N TYR A 166 17.34 -12.13 -4.62
CA TYR A 166 17.55 -13.30 -3.77
C TYR A 166 18.10 -14.51 -4.53
N GLN A 167 18.50 -14.33 -5.79
CA GLN A 167 19.34 -15.29 -6.50
C GLN A 167 20.82 -15.13 -6.11
N PRO A 168 21.69 -16.15 -6.37
CA PRO A 168 23.12 -16.04 -6.11
C PRO A 168 23.72 -14.79 -6.75
N GLY A 169 24.43 -13.97 -5.95
CA GLY A 169 25.00 -12.70 -6.38
C GLY A 169 24.06 -11.51 -6.35
N GLY A 170 22.80 -11.69 -5.94
CA GLY A 170 21.84 -10.61 -5.79
C GLY A 170 22.10 -9.71 -4.57
N LEU A 171 21.48 -8.52 -4.57
CA LEU A 171 21.66 -7.49 -3.54
C LEU A 171 20.99 -7.80 -2.19
N GLY A 172 20.17 -8.85 -2.14
CA GLY A 172 19.45 -9.30 -0.96
C GLY A 172 18.03 -8.74 -0.85
N LEU A 173 17.09 -9.66 -0.63
CA LEU A 173 15.74 -9.35 -0.19
C LEU A 173 15.55 -10.00 1.18
N THR A 174 15.17 -9.23 2.19
CA THR A 174 15.08 -9.70 3.58
C THR A 174 13.63 -9.69 4.06
N GLY A 175 13.19 -10.80 4.62
CA GLY A 175 11.84 -10.96 5.19
C GLY A 175 11.85 -11.55 6.60
N ASP A 176 10.66 -11.78 7.16
CA ASP A 176 10.50 -12.44 8.44
C ASP A 176 10.56 -13.98 8.29
N LYS A 177 10.37 -14.69 9.41
CA LYS A 177 10.36 -16.17 9.41
C LYS A 177 9.21 -16.76 8.58
N GLY A 178 8.17 -16.00 8.28
CA GLY A 178 7.04 -16.41 7.45
C GLY A 178 7.44 -16.66 5.99
N TYR A 179 8.59 -16.14 5.57
CA TYR A 179 9.13 -16.31 4.20
C TYR A 179 10.17 -17.42 4.07
N GLN A 180 10.36 -18.25 5.09
CA GLN A 180 11.31 -19.37 5.00
C GLN A 180 10.92 -20.31 3.86
N GLY A 181 11.94 -20.75 3.08
CA GLY A 181 11.75 -21.60 1.91
C GLY A 181 11.55 -20.85 0.59
N THR A 182 11.39 -19.51 0.60
CA THR A 182 11.26 -18.70 -0.62
C THR A 182 12.60 -18.29 -1.25
N GLY A 183 13.71 -18.53 -0.56
CA GLY A 183 15.07 -18.15 -1.01
C GLY A 183 15.53 -16.77 -0.55
N ILE A 184 14.66 -15.96 0.07
CA ILE A 184 15.05 -14.66 0.61
C ILE A 184 15.77 -14.78 1.97
N ILE A 185 16.46 -13.73 2.39
CA ILE A 185 17.16 -13.67 3.68
C ILE A 185 16.13 -13.63 4.81
N THR A 186 16.18 -14.61 5.70
CA THR A 186 15.27 -14.74 6.84
C THR A 186 16.02 -15.07 8.13
N PRO A 187 15.46 -14.73 9.30
CA PRO A 187 16.05 -15.18 10.58
C PRO A 187 16.07 -16.70 10.68
N ASP A 188 17.13 -17.24 11.29
CA ASP A 188 17.26 -18.67 11.55
C ASP A 188 16.14 -19.19 12.46
N LYS A 189 15.64 -20.39 12.12
CA LYS A 189 14.65 -21.09 12.91
C LYS A 189 15.31 -21.79 14.10
N LYS A 190 14.70 -21.71 15.28
CA LYS A 190 15.13 -22.51 16.41
C LYS A 190 14.82 -23.99 16.13
N GLN A 191 15.81 -24.85 16.21
CA GLN A 191 15.58 -26.28 16.14
C GLN A 191 14.95 -26.78 17.45
N PRO A 192 13.95 -27.68 17.38
CA PRO A 192 13.37 -28.27 18.58
C PRO A 192 14.45 -28.95 19.45
N GLY A 193 14.41 -28.71 20.77
CA GLY A 193 15.33 -29.30 21.73
C GLY A 193 16.76 -28.72 21.77
N GLN A 194 17.12 -27.79 20.87
CA GLN A 194 18.45 -27.18 20.84
C GLN A 194 18.44 -25.71 21.26
N ALA A 195 19.42 -25.29 22.07
CA ALA A 195 19.68 -23.87 22.30
C ALA A 195 20.31 -23.25 21.04
N ARG A 196 19.91 -22.01 20.68
CA ARG A 196 20.59 -21.29 19.59
C ARG A 196 22.02 -20.97 19.98
N SER A 197 22.94 -21.15 19.02
CA SER A 197 24.31 -20.64 19.16
C SER A 197 24.34 -19.12 19.30
N ASP A 198 25.38 -18.56 19.85
CA ASP A 198 25.51 -17.11 19.99
C ASP A 198 25.63 -16.42 18.62
N THR A 199 26.29 -17.06 17.65
CA THR A 199 26.35 -16.63 16.25
C THR A 199 24.95 -16.52 15.63
N ALA A 200 24.09 -17.54 15.83
CA ALA A 200 22.72 -17.52 15.31
C ALA A 200 21.86 -16.45 16.01
N LYS A 201 22.12 -16.17 17.30
CA LYS A 201 21.45 -15.06 18.02
C LYS A 201 21.87 -13.70 17.47
N GLU A 202 23.15 -13.51 17.19
CA GLU A 202 23.70 -12.27 16.65
C GLU A 202 23.20 -12.03 15.22
N TYR A 203 23.22 -13.05 14.36
CA TYR A 203 22.63 -13.00 13.03
C TYR A 203 21.15 -12.60 13.08
N ASN A 204 20.34 -13.26 13.89
CA ASN A 204 18.92 -12.94 14.03
C ASN A 204 18.67 -11.52 14.56
N ARG A 205 19.56 -11.02 15.45
CA ARG A 205 19.50 -9.65 15.93
C ARG A 205 19.78 -8.64 14.81
N SER A 206 20.76 -8.92 13.97
CA SER A 206 21.12 -8.09 12.82
C SER A 206 19.98 -8.05 11.80
N VAL A 207 19.42 -9.19 11.43
CA VAL A 207 18.25 -9.26 10.54
C VAL A 207 17.04 -8.51 11.13
N SER A 208 16.77 -8.68 12.43
CA SER A 208 15.66 -7.97 13.08
C SER A 208 15.85 -6.45 13.10
N ARG A 209 17.09 -5.97 13.27
CA ARG A 209 17.40 -4.53 13.23
C ARG A 209 17.14 -3.94 11.86
N ILE A 210 17.56 -4.62 10.79
CA ILE A 210 17.32 -4.19 9.40
C ILE A 210 15.81 -4.18 9.12
N ARG A 211 15.08 -5.21 9.56
CA ARG A 211 13.63 -5.33 9.34
C ARG A 211 12.79 -4.23 9.99
N ALA A 212 13.28 -3.53 11.00
CA ALA A 212 12.58 -2.38 11.58
C ALA A 212 12.25 -1.30 10.54
N ALA A 213 12.97 -1.25 9.42
CA ALA A 213 12.68 -0.33 8.33
C ALA A 213 11.38 -0.68 7.58
N VAL A 214 11.11 -1.95 7.25
CA VAL A 214 9.86 -2.32 6.58
C VAL A 214 8.64 -2.15 7.50
N GLU A 215 8.79 -2.38 8.79
CA GLU A 215 7.72 -2.12 9.78
C GLU A 215 7.35 -0.62 9.79
N ARG A 216 8.33 0.26 9.67
CA ARG A 216 8.16 1.71 9.52
C ARG A 216 7.45 2.07 8.21
N ALA A 217 7.87 1.46 7.08
CA ALA A 217 7.22 1.65 5.78
C ALA A 217 5.73 1.24 5.84
N ILE A 218 5.42 0.10 6.43
CA ILE A 218 4.04 -0.36 6.65
C ILE A 218 3.26 0.60 7.57
N ALA A 219 3.90 1.15 8.61
CA ALA A 219 3.27 2.15 9.46
C ALA A 219 2.93 3.43 8.68
N HIS A 220 3.80 3.87 7.77
CA HIS A 220 3.52 4.99 6.88
C HIS A 220 2.38 4.70 5.92
N LEU A 221 2.36 3.52 5.28
CA LEU A 221 1.28 3.11 4.39
C LEU A 221 -0.08 3.04 5.14
N LYS A 222 -0.08 2.56 6.39
CA LYS A 222 -1.27 2.55 7.27
C LYS A 222 -1.74 3.93 7.73
N ASN A 223 -0.99 4.98 7.51
CA ASN A 223 -1.48 6.34 7.71
C ASN A 223 -2.58 6.71 6.70
N TRP A 224 -2.63 6.01 5.57
CA TRP A 224 -3.81 5.98 4.70
C TRP A 224 -4.83 5.04 5.35
N LYS A 225 -5.78 5.63 6.10
CA LYS A 225 -6.69 4.88 6.97
C LYS A 225 -7.58 3.88 6.22
N ILE A 226 -7.78 4.08 4.93
CA ILE A 226 -8.51 3.12 4.08
C ILE A 226 -7.87 1.72 4.10
N LEU A 227 -6.56 1.62 4.35
CA LEU A 227 -5.83 0.35 4.52
C LEU A 227 -5.74 -0.11 5.99
N LYS A 228 -6.29 0.64 6.96
CA LYS A 228 -6.12 0.35 8.38
C LYS A 228 -7.43 0.14 9.14
N THR A 229 -8.49 0.89 8.82
CA THR A 229 -9.69 0.99 9.67
C THR A 229 -10.90 0.22 9.13
N GLY A 230 -10.68 -0.68 8.18
CA GLY A 230 -11.73 -1.47 7.54
C GLY A 230 -12.17 -0.88 6.21
N TYR A 231 -11.81 -1.54 5.13
CA TYR A 231 -12.20 -1.16 3.77
C TYR A 231 -13.71 -1.37 3.58
N ARG A 232 -14.44 -0.32 3.16
CA ARG A 232 -15.91 -0.32 3.12
C ARG A 232 -16.50 -0.46 1.73
N ARG A 233 -15.72 -0.16 0.68
CA ARG A 233 -16.17 -0.21 -0.72
C ARG A 233 -16.22 -1.65 -1.25
N ALA A 234 -16.65 -1.85 -2.50
CA ALA A 234 -16.64 -3.14 -3.14
C ALA A 234 -15.23 -3.76 -3.13
N LEU A 235 -15.10 -5.05 -2.79
CA LEU A 235 -13.80 -5.71 -2.72
C LEU A 235 -13.10 -5.80 -4.06
N SER A 236 -13.86 -5.79 -5.16
CA SER A 236 -13.35 -5.69 -6.54
C SER A 236 -12.51 -4.41 -6.78
N ASP A 237 -12.79 -3.33 -6.05
CA ASP A 237 -12.07 -2.06 -6.19
C ASP A 237 -10.79 -2.01 -5.35
N PHE A 238 -10.66 -2.91 -4.39
CA PHE A 238 -9.53 -2.89 -3.45
C PHE A 238 -8.16 -2.89 -4.14
N PRO A 239 -7.89 -3.72 -5.19
CA PRO A 239 -6.61 -3.68 -5.89
C PRO A 239 -6.31 -2.32 -6.53
N ARG A 240 -7.31 -1.65 -7.11
CA ARG A 240 -7.18 -0.31 -7.69
C ARG A 240 -6.85 0.72 -6.62
N VAL A 241 -7.61 0.74 -5.54
CA VAL A 241 -7.40 1.67 -4.42
C VAL A 241 -6.04 1.44 -3.76
N LEU A 242 -5.62 0.18 -3.59
CA LEU A 242 -4.30 -0.16 -3.06
C LEU A 242 -3.18 0.43 -3.92
N ARG A 243 -3.25 0.28 -5.26
CA ARG A 243 -2.26 0.85 -6.19
C ARG A 243 -2.21 2.37 -6.09
N THR A 244 -3.35 3.05 -6.13
CA THR A 244 -3.42 4.51 -6.00
C THR A 244 -2.82 5.00 -4.69
N VAL A 245 -3.18 4.38 -3.57
CA VAL A 245 -2.64 4.73 -2.23
C VAL A 245 -1.15 4.47 -2.13
N THR A 246 -0.66 3.39 -2.73
CA THR A 246 0.78 3.09 -2.77
C THR A 246 1.55 4.14 -3.54
N LYS A 247 1.07 4.54 -4.71
CA LYS A 247 1.70 5.60 -5.51
C LYS A 247 1.67 6.95 -4.80
N LEU A 248 0.57 7.26 -4.10
CA LEU A 248 0.48 8.46 -3.25
C LEU A 248 1.49 8.41 -2.10
N GLU A 249 1.71 7.25 -1.47
CA GLU A 249 2.72 7.11 -0.41
C GLU A 249 4.14 7.22 -0.96
N ILE A 250 4.42 6.63 -2.12
CA ILE A 250 5.70 6.79 -2.82
C ILE A 250 5.92 8.28 -3.17
N TYR A 251 4.93 8.93 -3.76
CA TYR A 251 4.99 10.36 -4.08
C TYR A 251 5.23 11.21 -2.83
N ARG A 252 4.52 10.95 -1.75
CA ARG A 252 4.72 11.65 -0.46
C ARG A 252 6.14 11.50 0.09
N ALA A 253 6.77 10.36 -0.15
CA ALA A 253 8.08 10.03 0.42
C ALA A 253 9.28 10.48 -0.43
N PHE A 254 9.10 10.61 -1.74
CA PHE A 254 10.18 10.84 -2.71
C PHE A 254 9.93 12.04 -3.65
N GLY A 255 8.69 12.55 -3.72
CA GLY A 255 8.28 13.69 -4.56
C GLY A 255 8.54 15.07 -3.96
#